data_72a9e00ff5446d5f036492daf8980dbc
#
_entry.id   72a9e00ff5446d5f036492daf8980dbc
#
_cell.length_a   1.000
_cell.length_b   1.000
_cell.length_c   1.000
_cell.angle_alpha   90.00
_cell.angle_beta   90.00
_cell.angle_gamma   90.00
#
_symmetry.space_group_name_H-M   'P 1'
#
loop_
_entity.id
_entity.type
_entity.pdbx_description
1 polymer ?
#
loop_
_entity_poly.entity_id
_entity_poly.type
_entity_poly.pdbx_seq_one_letter_code
_entity_poly.pdbx_strand_id
1 'polypeptide(L)'
;MDTEDCLYLTIFMPIVIGINIFMPITRPIQQYPVLIWFHEHSSFHGSDFFIDEEVIVVRAGYRTRIFGFLNTDDDFAEGNMGAKDIITAIKWVKNNIKLFNGDPERITAAGSGTAATTVASMLVSPMAKSLCSGFIVLSGSALSPSNYNKEHLKATNKVLNKLQSQYKTFNRRSLYEILSNCTTDKLLSVSRGLFDSTEVRDNQRLINSFSCSLEITSKDPFMRQPPLELYETKCVNNIPVIMGYTNLESLFRLKGIAHNRNLLSYLNYNFQYVLPFEGQTYEYESKSYKNIQRQIMGFYFLNGTITERSLRRYAKYISDIQTYSLLRQAVLQCGISSSPVYLYRFAFKGSFNIGWRNSVPNLNWTGATENDEICYLFRCKSLYSAYSDAQSNEKEFIGKIVELFANFVKNGNPSRDKGGYELDNLKWDPLKSDTNIRAMNLARELKMVTVPEEKRMRFWDRLRKEINVANNSK
;
A
#
# COMPACT_ATOMS: atom_id res chain seq x y z
N MET A 1 -16.51 2.53 -13.33
CA MET A 1 -17.62 1.65 -12.92
C MET A 1 -17.97 2.06 -11.51
N ASP A 2 -19.07 2.76 -11.37
CA ASP A 2 -19.54 3.25 -10.06
C ASP A 2 -20.79 2.45 -9.68
N THR A 3 -20.67 1.11 -9.73
CA THR A 3 -21.73 0.17 -9.36
C THR A 3 -21.27 -0.64 -8.16
N GLU A 4 -22.20 -1.01 -7.29
CA GLU A 4 -21.93 -1.92 -6.14
C GLU A 4 -21.58 -3.33 -6.62
N ASP A 5 -22.01 -3.72 -7.82
CA ASP A 5 -21.60 -4.95 -8.47
C ASP A 5 -20.18 -4.80 -9.03
N CYS A 6 -19.17 -5.08 -8.20
CA CYS A 6 -17.74 -4.88 -8.48
C CYS A 6 -16.86 -6.11 -8.22
N LEU A 7 -17.45 -7.24 -7.84
CA LEU A 7 -16.71 -8.45 -7.47
C LEU A 7 -16.48 -9.38 -8.68
N TYR A 8 -15.62 -8.92 -9.60
CA TYR A 8 -15.25 -9.66 -10.81
C TYR A 8 -13.80 -10.08 -10.80
N LEU A 9 -13.52 -11.21 -11.46
CA LEU A 9 -12.18 -11.67 -11.78
C LEU A 9 -11.95 -11.62 -13.29
N THR A 10 -10.77 -11.18 -13.71
CA THR A 10 -10.28 -11.27 -15.09
C THR A 10 -8.98 -12.04 -15.08
N ILE A 11 -8.89 -13.11 -15.87
CA ILE A 11 -7.72 -13.97 -15.96
C ILE A 11 -7.03 -13.72 -17.30
N PHE A 12 -5.77 -13.34 -17.25
CA PHE A 12 -4.87 -13.22 -18.42
C PHE A 12 -3.86 -14.36 -18.36
N MET A 13 -3.70 -15.08 -19.45
CA MET A 13 -2.85 -16.27 -19.47
C MET A 13 -1.99 -16.29 -20.74
N PRO A 14 -0.78 -16.88 -20.70
CA PRO A 14 0.02 -17.12 -21.89
C PRO A 14 -0.73 -18.02 -22.89
N ILE A 15 -0.77 -17.62 -24.15
CA ILE A 15 -1.30 -18.47 -25.24
C ILE A 15 -0.14 -19.19 -25.88
N VAL A 16 -0.09 -20.51 -25.72
CA VAL A 16 0.81 -21.36 -26.52
C VAL A 16 0.16 -21.56 -27.89
N ILE A 17 0.62 -20.84 -28.91
CA ILE A 17 0.25 -21.13 -30.31
C ILE A 17 0.96 -22.40 -30.71
N GLY A 18 0.28 -23.53 -30.53
CA GLY A 18 0.77 -24.83 -31.04
C GLY A 18 0.73 -24.85 -32.55
N ILE A 19 1.89 -24.94 -33.19
CA ILE A 19 1.97 -25.38 -34.58
C ILE A 19 1.45 -26.83 -34.59
N ASN A 20 0.38 -27.11 -35.38
CA ASN A 20 -0.19 -28.43 -35.55
C ASN A 20 0.86 -29.42 -36.11
N ILE A 21 1.58 -30.07 -35.23
CA ILE A 21 2.29 -31.29 -35.55
C ILE A 21 1.58 -32.40 -34.77
N PHE A 22 1.02 -33.38 -35.48
CA PHE A 22 0.47 -34.59 -34.92
C PHE A 22 1.56 -35.37 -34.17
N MET A 23 1.83 -34.99 -32.91
CA MET A 23 2.58 -35.80 -31.97
C MET A 23 1.69 -36.05 -30.76
N PRO A 24 1.66 -37.26 -30.19
CA PRO A 24 0.95 -37.48 -28.91
C PRO A 24 1.58 -36.58 -27.87
N ILE A 25 0.74 -35.75 -27.20
CA ILE A 25 1.15 -34.84 -26.15
C ILE A 25 1.54 -35.68 -24.95
N THR A 26 2.79 -36.07 -24.87
CA THR A 26 3.38 -36.77 -23.70
C THR A 26 4.15 -35.83 -22.78
N ARG A 27 4.14 -34.52 -23.03
CA ARG A 27 4.72 -33.54 -22.10
C ARG A 27 3.70 -33.21 -21.03
N PRO A 28 4.07 -33.27 -19.73
CA PRO A 28 3.19 -32.78 -18.69
C PRO A 28 2.84 -31.31 -19.00
N ILE A 29 1.55 -30.98 -18.92
CA ILE A 29 1.06 -29.61 -19.14
C ILE A 29 1.80 -28.74 -18.11
N GLN A 30 2.66 -27.83 -18.59
CA GLN A 30 3.38 -26.93 -17.72
C GLN A 30 2.37 -26.00 -17.05
N GLN A 31 2.27 -26.06 -15.71
CA GLN A 31 1.46 -25.13 -14.95
C GLN A 31 2.22 -23.83 -14.71
N TYR A 32 1.56 -22.69 -14.94
CA TYR A 32 2.14 -21.38 -14.80
C TYR A 32 1.94 -20.83 -13.37
N PRO A 33 2.92 -20.10 -12.81
CA PRO A 33 2.75 -19.35 -11.57
C PRO A 33 1.72 -18.24 -11.78
N VAL A 34 1.09 -17.81 -10.68
CA VAL A 34 -0.07 -16.93 -10.71
C VAL A 34 0.19 -15.68 -9.88
N LEU A 35 0.02 -14.52 -10.48
CA LEU A 35 0.01 -13.21 -9.83
C LEU A 35 -1.44 -12.72 -9.71
N ILE A 36 -1.96 -12.59 -8.48
CA ILE A 36 -3.25 -11.93 -8.26
C ILE A 36 -3.00 -10.47 -7.97
N TRP A 37 -3.52 -9.59 -8.82
CA TRP A 37 -3.34 -8.15 -8.73
C TRP A 37 -4.61 -7.47 -8.21
N PHE A 38 -4.50 -6.83 -7.04
CA PHE A 38 -5.54 -6.02 -6.42
C PHE A 38 -5.23 -4.54 -6.59
N HIS A 39 -6.18 -3.79 -7.14
CA HIS A 39 -6.00 -2.39 -7.44
C HIS A 39 -7.33 -1.63 -7.34
N GLU A 40 -7.30 -0.41 -6.75
CA GLU A 40 -8.50 0.38 -6.47
C GLU A 40 -9.06 1.17 -7.65
N HIS A 41 -8.22 1.51 -8.62
CA HIS A 41 -8.62 2.43 -9.68
C HIS A 41 -9.08 1.71 -10.94
N SER A 42 -10.06 2.35 -11.62
CA SER A 42 -10.59 1.93 -12.92
C SER A 42 -9.56 1.97 -14.07
N SER A 43 -8.33 2.43 -13.81
CA SER A 43 -7.26 2.41 -14.81
C SER A 43 -6.94 0.98 -15.19
N PHE A 44 -7.10 0.70 -16.48
CA PHE A 44 -6.75 -0.58 -17.05
C PHE A 44 -5.21 -0.71 -17.04
N HIS A 45 -4.72 -1.73 -16.34
CA HIS A 45 -3.34 -2.15 -16.38
C HIS A 45 -3.27 -3.45 -17.17
N GLY A 46 -2.61 -3.40 -18.35
CA GLY A 46 -2.37 -4.59 -19.16
C GLY A 46 -1.36 -5.51 -18.49
N SER A 47 -1.59 -6.80 -18.61
CA SER A 47 -0.76 -7.84 -18.00
C SER A 47 0.37 -8.35 -18.90
N ASP A 48 0.51 -7.76 -20.09
CA ASP A 48 1.38 -8.24 -21.19
C ASP A 48 2.79 -8.56 -20.68
N PHE A 49 3.42 -7.68 -19.91
CA PHE A 49 4.78 -7.86 -19.43
C PHE A 49 4.97 -9.13 -18.57
N PHE A 50 4.00 -9.44 -17.70
CA PHE A 50 4.05 -10.67 -16.91
C PHE A 50 3.67 -11.89 -17.70
N ILE A 51 2.80 -11.75 -18.72
CA ILE A 51 2.46 -12.84 -19.65
C ILE A 51 3.69 -13.25 -20.47
N ASP A 52 4.49 -12.28 -20.93
CA ASP A 52 5.76 -12.53 -21.63
C ASP A 52 6.77 -13.27 -20.74
N GLU A 53 6.66 -13.11 -19.42
CA GLU A 53 7.42 -13.83 -18.39
C GLU A 53 6.77 -15.17 -17.96
N GLU A 54 5.82 -15.68 -18.71
CA GLU A 54 5.11 -16.94 -18.40
C GLU A 54 4.40 -16.95 -17.03
N VAL A 55 3.83 -15.82 -16.63
CA VAL A 55 3.04 -15.67 -15.39
C VAL A 55 1.60 -15.41 -15.76
N ILE A 56 0.67 -16.18 -15.19
CA ILE A 56 -0.77 -15.87 -15.25
C ILE A 56 -1.05 -14.66 -14.34
N VAL A 57 -1.76 -13.67 -14.87
CA VAL A 57 -2.21 -12.52 -14.07
C VAL A 57 -3.73 -12.59 -13.87
N VAL A 58 -4.13 -12.59 -12.61
CA VAL A 58 -5.55 -12.52 -12.23
C VAL A 58 -5.80 -11.14 -11.63
N ARG A 59 -6.68 -10.35 -12.25
CA ARG A 59 -7.16 -9.10 -11.68
C ARG A 59 -8.44 -9.37 -10.90
N ALA A 60 -8.48 -8.96 -9.64
CA ALA A 60 -9.63 -9.16 -8.80
C ALA A 60 -10.16 -7.83 -8.24
N GLY A 61 -11.47 -7.63 -8.36
CA GLY A 61 -12.20 -6.55 -7.71
C GLY A 61 -12.45 -6.85 -6.24
N TYR A 62 -12.55 -5.83 -5.42
CA TYR A 62 -12.92 -5.92 -4.01
C TYR A 62 -13.61 -4.61 -3.59
N ARG A 63 -14.45 -4.67 -2.57
CA ARG A 63 -15.14 -3.48 -2.05
C ARG A 63 -14.17 -2.56 -1.33
N THR A 64 -14.30 -1.27 -1.60
CA THR A 64 -13.45 -0.22 -1.03
C THR A 64 -14.26 0.81 -0.25
N ARG A 65 -13.58 1.70 0.47
CA ARG A 65 -14.21 2.80 1.22
C ARG A 65 -15.29 2.27 2.16
N ILE A 66 -16.43 3.00 2.28
CA ILE A 66 -17.55 2.61 3.15
C ILE A 66 -18.13 1.23 2.80
N PHE A 67 -18.16 0.85 1.53
CA PHE A 67 -18.71 -0.44 1.08
C PHE A 67 -17.87 -1.65 1.55
N GLY A 68 -16.56 -1.47 1.67
CA GLY A 68 -15.64 -2.52 2.07
C GLY A 68 -15.22 -2.48 3.54
N PHE A 69 -15.36 -1.32 4.20
CA PHE A 69 -14.74 -1.11 5.51
C PHE A 69 -15.63 -0.40 6.53
N LEU A 70 -16.95 -0.33 6.28
CA LEU A 70 -17.90 0.05 7.32
C LEU A 70 -17.85 -0.97 8.45
N ASN A 71 -17.74 -0.48 9.69
CA ASN A 71 -17.76 -1.31 10.87
C ASN A 71 -18.67 -0.66 11.93
N THR A 72 -19.67 -1.39 12.39
CA THR A 72 -20.65 -0.95 13.37
C THR A 72 -20.43 -1.58 14.74
N ASP A 73 -19.43 -2.46 14.89
CA ASP A 73 -19.17 -3.32 16.06
C ASP A 73 -20.39 -4.15 16.45
N ASP A 74 -21.26 -4.46 15.50
CA ASP A 74 -22.41 -5.35 15.67
C ASP A 74 -22.64 -6.18 14.39
N ASP A 75 -23.69 -7.00 14.38
CA ASP A 75 -24.01 -7.94 13.28
C ASP A 75 -24.45 -7.25 11.98
N PHE A 76 -24.67 -5.93 11.97
CA PHE A 76 -25.07 -5.22 10.76
C PHE A 76 -23.88 -5.06 9.80
N ALA A 77 -22.72 -4.65 10.29
CA ALA A 77 -21.49 -4.54 9.52
C ALA A 77 -20.28 -4.88 10.40
N GLU A 78 -19.81 -6.11 10.31
CA GLU A 78 -18.72 -6.63 11.14
C GLU A 78 -17.35 -5.98 10.86
N GLY A 79 -17.21 -5.26 9.75
CA GLY A 79 -15.95 -4.67 9.31
C GLY A 79 -15.17 -5.54 8.32
N ASN A 80 -14.18 -4.94 7.68
CA ASN A 80 -13.21 -5.57 6.79
C ASN A 80 -13.78 -6.41 5.63
N MET A 81 -15.02 -6.15 5.17
CA MET A 81 -15.63 -6.88 4.07
C MET A 81 -14.78 -6.84 2.80
N GLY A 82 -14.13 -5.70 2.51
CA GLY A 82 -13.21 -5.58 1.36
C GLY A 82 -11.96 -6.46 1.50
N ALA A 83 -11.43 -6.63 2.72
CA ALA A 83 -10.34 -7.56 2.98
C ALA A 83 -10.81 -9.03 2.85
N LYS A 84 -12.03 -9.34 3.31
CA LYS A 84 -12.65 -10.66 3.15
C LYS A 84 -12.96 -10.98 1.68
N ASP A 85 -13.28 -9.96 0.86
CA ASP A 85 -13.41 -10.10 -0.60
C ASP A 85 -12.07 -10.55 -1.23
N ILE A 86 -10.97 -9.93 -0.83
CA ILE A 86 -9.60 -10.31 -1.26
C ILE A 86 -9.30 -11.77 -0.89
N ILE A 87 -9.57 -12.16 0.36
CA ILE A 87 -9.41 -13.55 0.82
C ILE A 87 -10.26 -14.52 -0.01
N THR A 88 -11.51 -14.15 -0.29
CA THR A 88 -12.44 -14.96 -1.08
C THR A 88 -11.97 -15.11 -2.53
N ALA A 89 -11.48 -14.02 -3.14
CA ALA A 89 -10.91 -14.06 -4.49
C ALA A 89 -9.69 -15.00 -4.57
N ILE A 90 -8.79 -14.93 -3.59
CA ILE A 90 -7.62 -15.83 -3.53
C ILE A 90 -8.05 -17.29 -3.37
N LYS A 91 -9.01 -17.58 -2.49
CA LYS A 91 -9.56 -18.93 -2.32
C LYS A 91 -10.18 -19.46 -3.62
N TRP A 92 -10.92 -18.60 -4.33
CA TRP A 92 -11.50 -18.97 -5.63
C TRP A 92 -10.40 -19.28 -6.66
N VAL A 93 -9.38 -18.44 -6.76
CA VAL A 93 -8.26 -18.68 -7.67
C VAL A 93 -7.56 -19.99 -7.30
N LYS A 94 -7.24 -20.22 -6.03
CA LYS A 94 -6.59 -21.46 -5.57
C LYS A 94 -7.37 -22.72 -5.97
N ASN A 95 -8.68 -22.66 -5.89
CA ASN A 95 -9.54 -23.81 -6.21
C ASN A 95 -9.76 -24.05 -7.71
N ASN A 96 -9.65 -23.00 -8.55
CA ASN A 96 -10.07 -23.07 -9.94
C ASN A 96 -8.96 -22.86 -10.96
N ILE A 97 -7.79 -22.30 -10.58
CA ILE A 97 -6.78 -21.83 -11.53
C ILE A 97 -6.13 -22.96 -12.36
N LYS A 98 -6.21 -24.20 -11.89
CA LYS A 98 -5.79 -25.39 -12.66
C LYS A 98 -6.55 -25.51 -13.98
N LEU A 99 -7.80 -25.06 -14.05
CA LEU A 99 -8.61 -25.05 -15.29
C LEU A 99 -8.05 -24.09 -16.35
N PHE A 100 -7.15 -23.19 -15.94
CA PHE A 100 -6.48 -22.18 -16.75
C PHE A 100 -4.96 -22.44 -16.85
N ASN A 101 -4.52 -23.68 -16.62
CA ASN A 101 -3.11 -24.08 -16.58
C ASN A 101 -2.28 -23.33 -15.50
N GLY A 102 -2.91 -22.79 -14.46
CA GLY A 102 -2.23 -22.16 -13.34
C GLY A 102 -1.90 -23.15 -12.23
N ASP A 103 -0.83 -22.87 -11.51
CA ASP A 103 -0.39 -23.66 -10.36
C ASP A 103 -0.98 -23.08 -9.06
N PRO A 104 -1.90 -23.80 -8.38
CA PRO A 104 -2.50 -23.32 -7.15
C PRO A 104 -1.53 -23.26 -5.96
N GLU A 105 -0.34 -23.88 -6.07
CA GLU A 105 0.68 -23.81 -5.03
C GLU A 105 1.68 -22.66 -5.27
N ARG A 106 1.64 -22.02 -6.45
CA ARG A 106 2.47 -20.86 -6.79
C ARG A 106 1.61 -19.63 -7.06
N ILE A 107 0.87 -19.19 -6.03
CA ILE A 107 0.02 -18.00 -6.06
C ILE A 107 0.68 -16.89 -5.27
N THR A 108 0.95 -15.75 -5.90
CA THR A 108 1.41 -14.53 -5.26
C THR A 108 0.30 -13.49 -5.30
N ALA A 109 -0.07 -12.93 -4.13
CA ALA A 109 -1.02 -11.82 -4.06
C ALA A 109 -0.28 -10.49 -3.98
N ALA A 110 -0.68 -9.55 -4.84
CA ALA A 110 -0.04 -8.25 -4.96
C ALA A 110 -1.06 -7.11 -4.90
N GLY A 111 -0.66 -5.98 -4.31
CA GLY A 111 -1.50 -4.79 -4.25
C GLY A 111 -0.71 -3.50 -4.22
N SER A 112 -1.37 -2.40 -4.62
CA SER A 112 -0.83 -1.04 -4.48
C SER A 112 -1.82 -0.13 -3.73
N GLY A 113 -1.31 0.89 -3.04
CA GLY A 113 -2.13 1.82 -2.27
C GLY A 113 -2.90 1.12 -1.15
N THR A 114 -4.23 1.29 -1.09
CA THR A 114 -5.08 0.65 -0.06
C THR A 114 -5.10 -0.87 -0.20
N ALA A 115 -5.05 -1.41 -1.42
CA ALA A 115 -4.90 -2.85 -1.63
C ALA A 115 -3.58 -3.37 -1.06
N ALA A 116 -2.48 -2.63 -1.24
CA ALA A 116 -1.19 -2.99 -0.64
C ALA A 116 -1.27 -3.07 0.89
N THR A 117 -2.01 -2.16 1.51
CA THR A 117 -2.25 -2.19 2.95
C THR A 117 -2.98 -3.45 3.39
N THR A 118 -4.02 -3.84 2.65
CA THR A 118 -4.76 -5.07 2.96
C THR A 118 -3.87 -6.30 2.77
N VAL A 119 -3.09 -6.35 1.68
CA VAL A 119 -2.10 -7.43 1.45
C VAL A 119 -1.03 -7.43 2.56
N ALA A 120 -0.52 -6.26 2.98
CA ALA A 120 0.40 -6.16 4.11
C ALA A 120 -0.21 -6.64 5.44
N SER A 121 -1.53 -6.42 5.64
CA SER A 121 -2.26 -6.91 6.81
C SER A 121 -2.45 -8.43 6.78
N MET A 122 -2.43 -9.05 5.60
CA MET A 122 -2.46 -10.51 5.47
C MET A 122 -1.22 -11.18 6.08
N LEU A 123 -0.10 -10.46 6.24
CA LEU A 123 1.07 -10.98 6.93
C LEU A 123 0.79 -11.33 8.41
N VAL A 124 -0.21 -10.72 9.00
CA VAL A 124 -0.62 -10.94 10.41
C VAL A 124 -2.06 -11.45 10.55
N SER A 125 -2.79 -11.60 9.46
CA SER A 125 -4.17 -12.11 9.49
C SER A 125 -4.21 -13.64 9.56
N PRO A 126 -4.98 -14.24 10.47
CA PRO A 126 -5.17 -15.68 10.51
C PRO A 126 -5.88 -16.23 9.27
N MET A 127 -6.73 -15.42 8.61
CA MET A 127 -7.47 -15.81 7.40
C MET A 127 -6.57 -16.03 6.19
N ALA A 128 -5.36 -15.45 6.18
CA ALA A 128 -4.43 -15.53 5.06
C ALA A 128 -3.46 -16.72 5.14
N LYS A 129 -3.51 -17.48 6.24
CA LYS A 129 -2.60 -18.60 6.46
C LYS A 129 -2.73 -19.64 5.33
N SER A 130 -1.59 -19.98 4.71
CA SER A 130 -1.47 -21.01 3.65
C SER A 130 -2.31 -20.75 2.38
N LEU A 131 -2.73 -19.51 2.13
CA LEU A 131 -3.48 -19.17 0.92
C LEU A 131 -2.59 -18.88 -0.28
N CYS A 132 -1.42 -18.26 -0.04
CA CYS A 132 -0.49 -17.83 -1.08
C CYS A 132 0.91 -18.39 -0.82
N SER A 133 1.74 -18.39 -1.87
CA SER A 133 3.17 -18.69 -1.82
C SER A 133 4.04 -17.44 -1.67
N GLY A 134 3.48 -16.25 -1.86
CA GLY A 134 4.18 -14.97 -1.72
C GLY A 134 3.25 -13.77 -1.67
N PHE A 135 3.75 -12.65 -1.17
CA PHE A 135 3.07 -11.35 -1.21
C PHE A 135 3.95 -10.28 -1.87
N ILE A 136 3.32 -9.34 -2.57
CA ILE A 136 3.97 -8.14 -3.11
C ILE A 136 3.17 -6.92 -2.66
N VAL A 137 3.83 -6.03 -1.90
CA VAL A 137 3.24 -4.86 -1.27
C VAL A 137 3.88 -3.60 -1.86
N LEU A 138 3.13 -2.85 -2.69
CA LEU A 138 3.59 -1.62 -3.31
C LEU A 138 3.01 -0.42 -2.54
N SER A 139 3.85 0.27 -1.76
CA SER A 139 3.47 1.51 -1.04
C SER A 139 2.38 1.34 0.00
N GLY A 140 2.36 0.20 0.74
CA GLY A 140 1.39 -0.06 1.80
C GLY A 140 2.00 -0.64 3.07
N SER A 141 1.33 -0.46 4.21
CA SER A 141 1.74 -1.05 5.48
C SER A 141 0.55 -1.22 6.43
N ALA A 142 0.49 -2.37 7.09
CA ALA A 142 -0.47 -2.60 8.18
C ALA A 142 -0.21 -1.72 9.41
N LEU A 143 1.02 -1.20 9.57
CA LEU A 143 1.42 -0.36 10.70
C LEU A 143 1.19 1.13 10.47
N SER A 144 0.71 1.54 9.28
CA SER A 144 0.39 2.95 9.04
C SER A 144 -0.86 3.36 9.79
N PRO A 145 -0.82 4.44 10.60
CA PRO A 145 -2.00 4.91 11.34
C PRO A 145 -3.19 5.28 10.44
N SER A 146 -2.94 5.64 9.18
CA SER A 146 -4.01 5.90 8.21
C SER A 146 -4.64 4.62 7.64
N ASN A 147 -4.03 3.47 7.84
CA ASN A 147 -4.41 2.21 7.22
C ASN A 147 -5.05 1.23 8.21
N TYR A 148 -4.82 1.44 9.50
CA TYR A 148 -5.50 0.76 10.58
C TYR A 148 -6.36 1.79 11.33
N ASN A 149 -7.69 1.65 11.21
CA ASN A 149 -8.62 2.65 11.74
C ASN A 149 -9.06 2.31 13.18
N LYS A 150 -8.47 2.99 14.14
CA LYS A 150 -8.93 2.93 15.54
C LYS A 150 -10.22 3.74 15.78
N GLU A 151 -10.51 4.68 14.89
CA GLU A 151 -11.64 5.60 14.99
C GLU A 151 -12.85 5.12 14.14
N HIS A 152 -12.92 3.80 13.83
CA HIS A 152 -13.96 3.27 12.93
C HIS A 152 -15.37 3.53 13.45
N LEU A 153 -15.63 3.36 14.75
CA LEU A 153 -16.92 3.70 15.36
C LEU A 153 -17.25 5.19 15.27
N LYS A 154 -16.24 6.05 15.44
CA LYS A 154 -16.43 7.49 15.28
C LYS A 154 -16.77 7.85 13.84
N ALA A 155 -16.10 7.23 12.87
CA ALA A 155 -16.41 7.38 11.44
C ALA A 155 -17.85 6.91 11.14
N THR A 156 -18.23 5.73 11.61
CA THR A 156 -19.57 5.16 11.49
C THR A 156 -20.62 6.07 12.10
N ASN A 157 -20.44 6.53 13.35
CA ASN A 157 -21.38 7.43 14.02
C ASN A 157 -21.53 8.78 13.30
N LYS A 158 -20.45 9.32 12.71
CA LYS A 158 -20.55 10.53 11.89
C LYS A 158 -21.38 10.32 10.63
N VAL A 159 -21.30 9.16 9.97
CA VAL A 159 -22.19 8.82 8.85
C VAL A 159 -23.64 8.71 9.34
N LEU A 160 -23.88 7.97 10.41
CA LEU A 160 -25.22 7.83 10.99
C LEU A 160 -25.81 9.18 11.39
N ASN A 161 -25.04 10.06 12.00
CA ASN A 161 -25.47 11.41 12.38
C ASN A 161 -25.83 12.27 11.15
N LYS A 162 -25.07 12.18 10.05
CA LYS A 162 -25.42 12.86 8.80
C LYS A 162 -26.75 12.33 8.22
N LEU A 163 -27.00 11.03 8.29
CA LEU A 163 -28.26 10.42 7.88
C LEU A 163 -29.38 10.80 8.84
N GLN A 164 -29.15 10.69 10.15
CA GLN A 164 -30.11 11.08 11.19
C GLN A 164 -30.61 12.51 11.00
N SER A 165 -29.73 13.48 10.77
CA SER A 165 -30.11 14.87 10.53
C SER A 165 -30.96 15.05 9.28
N GLN A 166 -30.76 14.24 8.24
CA GLN A 166 -31.48 14.28 6.97
C GLN A 166 -32.85 13.58 7.06
N TYR A 167 -32.92 12.42 7.71
CA TYR A 167 -34.13 11.60 7.77
C TYR A 167 -34.90 11.75 9.10
N LYS A 168 -34.41 12.59 10.05
CA LYS A 168 -35.04 12.90 11.33
C LYS A 168 -35.44 11.66 12.15
N THR A 169 -34.65 10.58 12.08
CA THR A 169 -34.86 9.37 12.86
C THR A 169 -33.75 9.19 13.88
N PHE A 170 -34.12 8.72 15.10
CA PHE A 170 -33.20 8.46 16.20
C PHE A 170 -33.02 6.97 16.50
N ASN A 171 -33.78 6.11 15.80
CA ASN A 171 -33.68 4.67 15.97
C ASN A 171 -32.51 4.12 15.14
N ARG A 172 -31.55 3.44 15.78
CA ARG A 172 -30.37 2.86 15.14
C ARG A 172 -30.74 1.83 14.06
N ARG A 173 -31.76 0.99 14.31
CA ARG A 173 -32.25 0.02 13.35
C ARG A 173 -32.79 0.71 12.09
N SER A 174 -33.57 1.76 12.25
CA SER A 174 -34.06 2.56 11.11
C SER A 174 -32.92 3.23 10.33
N LEU A 175 -31.85 3.66 11.02
CA LEU A 175 -30.66 4.19 10.35
C LEU A 175 -29.92 3.12 9.53
N TYR A 176 -29.87 1.88 9.99
CA TYR A 176 -29.32 0.76 9.25
C TYR A 176 -30.17 0.41 8.02
N GLU A 177 -31.49 0.43 8.15
CA GLU A 177 -32.42 0.26 7.02
C GLU A 177 -32.23 1.37 5.97
N ILE A 178 -32.03 2.63 6.43
CA ILE A 178 -31.73 3.75 5.53
C ILE A 178 -30.36 3.53 4.85
N LEU A 179 -29.32 3.09 5.56
CA LEU A 179 -28.01 2.79 4.99
C LEU A 179 -28.12 1.73 3.88
N SER A 180 -28.87 0.65 4.14
CA SER A 180 -29.06 -0.46 3.18
C SER A 180 -29.82 -0.03 1.92
N ASN A 181 -30.69 0.97 2.03
CA ASN A 181 -31.51 1.47 0.92
C ASN A 181 -30.94 2.75 0.27
N CYS A 182 -29.80 3.25 0.76
CA CYS A 182 -29.15 4.42 0.16
C CYS A 182 -28.56 4.05 -1.21
N THR A 183 -28.64 4.99 -2.15
CA THR A 183 -27.90 4.88 -3.40
C THR A 183 -26.40 4.99 -3.16
N THR A 184 -25.59 4.40 -4.05
CA THR A 184 -24.13 4.48 -4.06
C THR A 184 -23.63 5.92 -3.90
N ASP A 185 -24.17 6.86 -4.71
CA ASP A 185 -23.79 8.26 -4.67
C ASP A 185 -24.09 8.90 -3.30
N LYS A 186 -25.22 8.54 -2.70
CA LYS A 186 -25.60 9.02 -1.38
C LYS A 186 -24.61 8.54 -0.33
N LEU A 187 -24.29 7.24 -0.31
CA LEU A 187 -23.33 6.66 0.62
C LEU A 187 -21.95 7.30 0.45
N LEU A 188 -21.49 7.49 -0.78
CA LEU A 188 -20.23 8.18 -1.06
C LEU A 188 -20.25 9.63 -0.57
N SER A 189 -21.38 10.35 -0.74
CA SER A 189 -21.49 11.75 -0.30
C SER A 189 -21.44 11.90 1.22
N VAL A 190 -22.17 11.05 1.96
CA VAL A 190 -22.19 11.12 3.44
C VAL A 190 -20.91 10.59 4.07
N SER A 191 -20.16 9.76 3.36
CA SER A 191 -18.89 9.18 3.84
C SER A 191 -17.66 10.06 3.58
N ARG A 192 -17.81 11.17 2.85
CA ARG A 192 -16.70 12.11 2.58
C ARG A 192 -16.57 13.15 3.69
N GLY A 193 -15.31 13.59 3.94
CA GLY A 193 -15.02 14.70 4.86
C GLY A 193 -15.57 14.46 6.26
N LEU A 194 -15.40 13.24 6.79
CA LEU A 194 -15.88 12.90 8.13
C LEU A 194 -14.99 13.48 9.23
N PHE A 195 -13.71 13.61 8.99
CA PHE A 195 -12.74 14.18 9.91
C PHE A 195 -12.22 15.50 9.35
N ASP A 196 -12.28 16.55 10.16
CA ASP A 196 -11.75 17.86 9.81
C ASP A 196 -10.26 18.00 10.21
N SER A 197 -9.67 19.14 9.87
CA SER A 197 -8.25 19.42 10.17
C SER A 197 -7.97 19.50 11.66
N THR A 198 -8.95 19.91 12.48
CA THR A 198 -8.83 19.98 13.94
C THR A 198 -8.73 18.58 14.53
N GLU A 199 -9.57 17.66 14.07
CA GLU A 199 -9.53 16.27 14.51
C GLU A 199 -8.24 15.56 14.10
N VAL A 200 -7.72 15.82 12.89
CA VAL A 200 -6.41 15.29 12.45
C VAL A 200 -5.28 15.87 13.31
N ARG A 201 -5.32 17.16 13.63
CA ARG A 201 -4.39 17.84 14.52
C ARG A 201 -4.39 17.20 15.92
N ASP A 202 -5.58 17.00 16.50
CA ASP A 202 -5.73 16.49 17.85
C ASP A 202 -5.35 15.00 17.95
N ASN A 203 -5.61 14.23 16.91
CA ASN A 203 -5.10 12.86 16.77
C ASN A 203 -3.61 12.78 16.41
N GLN A 204 -3.02 13.86 15.91
CA GLN A 204 -1.62 13.92 15.45
C GLN A 204 -1.25 12.83 14.45
N ARG A 205 -2.22 12.33 13.69
CA ARG A 205 -2.10 11.25 12.70
C ARG A 205 -3.06 11.47 11.56
N LEU A 206 -2.72 10.93 10.39
CA LEU A 206 -3.66 10.87 9.30
C LEU A 206 -4.76 9.85 9.62
N ILE A 207 -6.00 10.20 9.37
CA ILE A 207 -7.17 9.35 9.60
C ILE A 207 -7.78 9.00 8.24
N ASN A 208 -7.85 7.70 7.94
CA ASN A 208 -8.70 7.19 6.87
C ASN A 208 -9.99 6.67 7.49
N SER A 209 -11.13 7.22 7.10
CA SER A 209 -12.42 6.88 7.70
C SER A 209 -12.82 5.42 7.50
N PHE A 210 -12.41 4.82 6.38
CA PHE A 210 -12.78 3.45 6.00
C PHE A 210 -11.54 2.70 5.53
N SER A 211 -10.89 2.03 6.45
CA SER A 211 -9.74 1.13 6.24
C SER A 211 -9.87 -0.04 7.22
N CYS A 212 -8.91 -0.96 7.22
CA CYS A 212 -8.92 -2.10 8.12
C CYS A 212 -9.11 -1.66 9.58
N SER A 213 -9.95 -2.38 10.31
CA SER A 213 -10.28 -2.13 11.72
C SER A 213 -10.38 -3.45 12.49
N LEU A 214 -10.48 -3.38 13.82
CA LEU A 214 -10.75 -4.57 14.63
C LEU A 214 -12.17 -5.08 14.38
N GLU A 215 -12.31 -6.39 14.40
CA GLU A 215 -13.60 -7.09 14.31
C GLU A 215 -13.88 -7.79 15.62
N ILE A 216 -14.56 -7.10 16.53
CA ILE A 216 -14.81 -7.59 17.90
C ILE A 216 -15.89 -8.67 17.90
N THR A 217 -16.92 -8.51 17.07
CA THR A 217 -18.10 -9.38 17.03
C THR A 217 -18.00 -10.51 16.01
N SER A 218 -17.09 -10.41 15.02
CA SER A 218 -16.98 -11.42 13.96
C SER A 218 -16.49 -12.76 14.48
N LYS A 219 -17.12 -13.84 13.99
CA LYS A 219 -16.69 -15.23 14.26
C LYS A 219 -15.38 -15.56 13.56
N ASP A 220 -15.24 -15.09 12.32
CA ASP A 220 -14.05 -15.25 11.48
C ASP A 220 -13.43 -13.89 11.15
N PRO A 221 -12.70 -13.29 12.10
CA PRO A 221 -12.15 -11.96 11.91
C PRO A 221 -10.92 -11.98 10.98
N PHE A 222 -10.89 -11.04 10.06
CA PHE A 222 -9.67 -10.73 9.32
C PHE A 222 -8.61 -10.14 10.26
N MET A 223 -9.05 -9.30 11.23
CA MET A 223 -8.17 -8.64 12.19
C MET A 223 -8.82 -8.57 13.58
N ARG A 224 -8.33 -9.37 14.53
CA ARG A 224 -8.83 -9.41 15.92
C ARG A 224 -8.03 -8.56 16.90
N GLN A 225 -6.77 -8.30 16.60
CA GLN A 225 -5.85 -7.51 17.42
C GLN A 225 -5.15 -6.44 16.54
N PRO A 226 -4.69 -5.33 17.14
CA PRO A 226 -3.90 -4.36 16.41
C PRO A 226 -2.68 -5.01 15.73
N PRO A 227 -2.34 -4.63 14.50
CA PRO A 227 -1.22 -5.26 13.79
C PRO A 227 0.11 -5.21 14.55
N LEU A 228 0.38 -4.13 15.29
CA LEU A 228 1.60 -4.02 16.08
C LEU A 228 1.66 -5.06 17.19
N GLU A 229 0.56 -5.31 17.91
CA GLU A 229 0.49 -6.33 18.97
C GLU A 229 0.69 -7.73 18.40
N LEU A 230 0.19 -8.01 17.19
CA LEU A 230 0.42 -9.28 16.51
C LEU A 230 1.91 -9.49 16.18
N TYR A 231 2.65 -8.44 15.83
CA TYR A 231 4.10 -8.51 15.69
C TYR A 231 4.80 -8.71 17.04
N GLU A 232 4.37 -8.03 18.10
CA GLU A 232 4.93 -8.17 19.46
C GLU A 232 4.73 -9.59 20.02
N THR A 233 3.58 -10.20 19.73
CA THR A 233 3.25 -11.60 20.11
C THR A 233 3.78 -12.63 19.10
N LYS A 234 4.52 -12.19 18.06
CA LYS A 234 5.08 -13.02 16.98
C LYS A 234 4.06 -13.84 16.19
N CYS A 235 2.82 -13.36 16.14
CA CYS A 235 1.74 -13.97 15.37
C CYS A 235 1.79 -13.49 13.91
N VAL A 236 2.75 -14.01 13.13
CA VAL A 236 2.93 -13.64 11.73
C VAL A 236 2.87 -14.85 10.81
N ASN A 237 2.45 -14.63 9.57
CA ASN A 237 2.50 -15.63 8.52
C ASN A 237 3.94 -15.73 7.96
N ASN A 238 4.49 -16.94 7.96
CA ASN A 238 5.80 -17.24 7.37
C ASN A 238 5.64 -17.41 5.85
N ILE A 239 5.81 -16.32 5.13
CA ILE A 239 5.63 -16.26 3.68
C ILE A 239 6.65 -15.28 3.08
N PRO A 240 7.27 -15.61 1.94
CA PRO A 240 8.12 -14.67 1.23
C PRO A 240 7.35 -13.39 0.86
N VAL A 241 7.97 -12.24 1.02
CA VAL A 241 7.32 -10.97 0.68
C VAL A 241 8.29 -9.98 0.02
N ILE A 242 7.83 -9.33 -1.05
CA ILE A 242 8.42 -8.08 -1.55
C ILE A 242 7.62 -6.93 -0.94
N MET A 243 8.30 -6.02 -0.27
CA MET A 243 7.74 -4.74 0.20
C MET A 243 8.53 -3.59 -0.41
N GLY A 244 7.86 -2.52 -0.77
CA GLY A 244 8.60 -1.39 -1.29
C GLY A 244 7.83 -0.09 -1.33
N TYR A 245 8.58 0.97 -1.60
CA TYR A 245 8.11 2.34 -1.56
C TYR A 245 8.79 3.19 -2.62
N THR A 246 8.20 4.33 -2.93
CA THR A 246 8.81 5.35 -3.79
C THR A 246 9.55 6.38 -2.95
N ASN A 247 10.60 7.00 -3.50
CA ASN A 247 11.48 7.87 -2.72
C ASN A 247 10.89 9.24 -2.34
N LEU A 248 9.74 9.60 -2.91
CA LEU A 248 8.92 10.76 -2.57
C LEU A 248 7.43 10.38 -2.51
N GLU A 249 7.13 9.38 -1.70
CA GLU A 249 5.86 8.66 -1.59
C GLU A 249 4.62 9.55 -1.65
N SER A 250 4.59 10.60 -0.84
CA SER A 250 3.44 11.51 -0.73
C SER A 250 3.61 12.83 -1.49
N LEU A 251 4.41 12.85 -2.56
CA LEU A 251 4.63 14.07 -3.35
C LEU A 251 3.34 14.65 -3.93
N PHE A 252 2.37 13.79 -4.28
CA PHE A 252 1.06 14.21 -4.78
C PHE A 252 0.32 15.17 -3.83
N ARG A 253 0.63 15.14 -2.53
CA ARG A 253 0.05 16.07 -1.54
C ARG A 253 0.55 17.50 -1.67
N LEU A 254 1.61 17.73 -2.43
CA LEU A 254 2.10 19.07 -2.72
C LEU A 254 1.35 19.79 -3.83
N LYS A 255 0.42 19.11 -4.53
CA LYS A 255 -0.24 19.64 -5.73
C LYS A 255 -0.82 21.06 -5.53
N GLY A 256 -1.44 21.34 -4.37
CA GLY A 256 -1.97 22.66 -4.07
C GLY A 256 -0.95 23.65 -3.52
N ILE A 257 0.11 23.17 -2.88
CA ILE A 257 1.08 23.99 -2.13
C ILE A 257 2.20 24.51 -3.04
N ALA A 258 2.64 23.66 -3.99
CA ALA A 258 3.81 23.95 -4.83
C ALA A 258 3.64 25.21 -5.72
N HIS A 259 2.41 25.63 -5.98
CA HIS A 259 2.08 26.75 -6.85
C HIS A 259 1.40 27.92 -6.11
N ASN A 260 1.25 27.83 -4.78
CA ASN A 260 0.56 28.84 -3.98
C ASN A 260 1.42 29.30 -2.79
N ARG A 261 2.07 30.47 -2.94
CA ARG A 261 2.91 31.06 -1.88
C ARG A 261 2.15 31.33 -0.59
N ASN A 262 0.87 31.72 -0.68
CA ASN A 262 0.04 31.99 0.49
C ASN A 262 -0.21 30.72 1.29
N LEU A 263 -0.45 29.59 0.63
CA LEU A 263 -0.59 28.29 1.30
C LEU A 263 0.70 27.82 1.95
N LEU A 264 1.85 28.10 1.33
CA LEU A 264 3.15 27.76 1.91
C LEU A 264 3.42 28.60 3.16
N SER A 265 3.12 29.90 3.14
CA SER A 265 3.22 30.80 4.29
C SER A 265 2.28 30.37 5.42
N TYR A 266 1.03 30.02 5.07
CA TYR A 266 0.06 29.50 6.02
C TYR A 266 0.54 28.19 6.66
N LEU A 267 1.05 27.27 5.86
CA LEU A 267 1.60 25.99 6.35
C LEU A 267 2.77 26.22 7.31
N ASN A 268 3.63 27.17 7.03
CA ASN A 268 4.75 27.50 7.91
C ASN A 268 4.28 28.08 9.24
N TYR A 269 3.30 28.98 9.20
CA TYR A 269 2.78 29.65 10.39
C TYR A 269 1.94 28.71 11.27
N ASN A 270 1.16 27.83 10.64
CA ASN A 270 0.24 26.89 11.31
C ASN A 270 0.69 25.42 11.16
N PHE A 271 2.00 25.15 11.25
CA PHE A 271 2.49 23.80 11.10
C PHE A 271 1.92 22.89 12.19
N GLN A 272 1.08 21.95 11.76
CA GLN A 272 0.54 20.87 12.57
C GLN A 272 1.23 19.58 12.14
N TYR A 273 1.89 18.92 13.09
CA TYR A 273 2.58 17.68 12.77
C TYR A 273 1.65 16.49 12.78
N VAL A 274 1.99 15.48 11.99
CA VAL A 274 1.42 14.14 12.04
C VAL A 274 2.54 13.13 12.25
N LEU A 275 2.23 12.06 12.99
CA LEU A 275 3.17 11.01 13.33
C LEU A 275 2.97 9.78 12.41
N PRO A 276 4.04 9.10 11.99
CA PRO A 276 3.97 7.90 11.16
C PRO A 276 3.73 6.61 11.97
N PHE A 277 3.37 6.72 13.24
CA PHE A 277 3.19 5.59 14.15
C PHE A 277 2.09 5.89 15.17
N GLU A 278 1.56 4.84 15.76
CA GLU A 278 0.67 4.92 16.89
C GLU A 278 1.44 5.30 18.17
N GLY A 279 0.88 6.22 18.96
CA GLY A 279 1.47 6.70 20.20
C GLY A 279 0.52 7.63 20.95
N GLN A 280 0.99 8.16 22.09
CA GLN A 280 0.27 9.15 22.86
C GLN A 280 0.03 10.42 22.03
N THR A 281 -1.15 11.00 22.17
CA THR A 281 -1.46 12.35 21.69
C THR A 281 -1.29 13.36 22.80
N TYR A 282 -0.95 14.58 22.43
CA TYR A 282 -0.79 15.70 23.35
C TYR A 282 -1.80 16.78 23.03
N GLU A 283 -2.33 17.44 24.05
CA GLU A 283 -3.19 18.60 23.87
C GLU A 283 -2.50 19.64 22.99
N TYR A 284 -3.23 20.18 22.02
CA TYR A 284 -2.72 21.21 21.11
C TYR A 284 -2.20 22.42 21.91
N GLU A 285 -1.10 23.00 21.48
CA GLU A 285 -0.38 24.10 22.14
C GLU A 285 0.25 23.78 23.54
N SER A 286 0.05 22.57 24.09
CA SER A 286 0.74 22.16 25.31
C SER A 286 2.27 22.18 25.15
N LYS A 287 2.99 22.20 26.28
CA LYS A 287 4.47 22.12 26.27
C LYS A 287 4.98 20.88 25.55
N SER A 288 4.31 19.74 25.76
CA SER A 288 4.66 18.47 25.10
C SER A 288 4.41 18.52 23.61
N TYR A 289 3.24 19.04 23.17
CA TYR A 289 2.94 19.23 21.75
C TYR A 289 4.00 20.11 21.08
N LYS A 290 4.32 21.28 21.65
CA LYS A 290 5.33 22.21 21.13
C LYS A 290 6.74 21.63 21.13
N ASN A 291 7.05 20.74 22.07
CA ASN A 291 8.33 20.06 22.09
C ASN A 291 8.48 19.11 20.89
N ILE A 292 7.49 18.28 20.62
CA ILE A 292 7.46 17.36 19.45
C ILE A 292 7.49 18.17 18.14
N GLN A 293 6.66 19.21 18.05
CA GLN A 293 6.63 20.10 16.88
C GLN A 293 8.02 20.71 16.59
N ARG A 294 8.70 21.23 17.62
CA ARG A 294 10.06 21.81 17.47
C ARG A 294 11.09 20.76 17.02
N GLN A 295 11.02 19.55 17.56
CA GLN A 295 11.92 18.46 17.14
C GLN A 295 11.74 18.13 15.66
N ILE A 296 10.48 18.00 15.18
CA ILE A 296 10.17 17.70 13.78
C ILE A 296 10.63 18.86 12.88
N MET A 297 10.27 20.10 13.24
CA MET A 297 10.66 21.28 12.45
C MET A 297 12.17 21.47 12.40
N GLY A 298 12.86 21.31 13.52
CA GLY A 298 14.32 21.42 13.58
C GLY A 298 15.06 20.33 12.81
N PHE A 299 14.47 19.12 12.73
CA PHE A 299 15.07 18.03 11.98
C PHE A 299 14.86 18.17 10.45
N TYR A 300 13.65 18.53 10.01
CA TYR A 300 13.33 18.61 8.58
C TYR A 300 13.60 19.98 7.98
N PHE A 301 13.48 21.08 8.73
CA PHE A 301 13.57 22.44 8.21
C PHE A 301 14.70 23.23 8.88
N LEU A 302 15.75 23.52 8.12
CA LEU A 302 17.05 24.03 8.59
C LEU A 302 16.97 25.12 9.67
N ASN A 303 16.08 26.09 9.53
CA ASN A 303 15.89 27.20 10.47
C ASN A 303 14.54 27.12 11.19
N GLY A 304 13.95 25.91 11.26
CA GLY A 304 12.60 25.74 11.79
C GLY A 304 11.50 26.37 10.96
N THR A 305 11.75 26.74 9.70
CA THR A 305 10.79 27.39 8.80
C THR A 305 10.60 26.63 7.50
N ILE A 306 9.35 26.59 7.01
CA ILE A 306 8.98 26.00 5.74
C ILE A 306 8.92 27.10 4.68
N THR A 307 9.83 27.04 3.70
CA THR A 307 9.96 28.00 2.61
C THR A 307 9.98 27.27 1.27
N GLU A 308 9.93 28.00 0.15
CA GLU A 308 10.11 27.40 -1.18
C GLU A 308 11.42 26.62 -1.29
N ARG A 309 12.50 27.08 -0.66
CA ARG A 309 13.81 26.40 -0.65
C ARG A 309 13.80 25.12 0.16
N SER A 310 12.93 24.99 1.15
CA SER A 310 12.75 23.78 1.97
C SER A 310 11.60 22.88 1.51
N LEU A 311 10.89 23.20 0.42
CA LEU A 311 9.73 22.46 -0.06
C LEU A 311 10.05 20.97 -0.33
N ARG A 312 11.26 20.69 -0.87
CA ARG A 312 11.70 19.29 -1.05
C ARG A 312 11.89 18.53 0.29
N ARG A 313 12.25 19.25 1.36
CA ARG A 313 12.35 18.65 2.70
C ARG A 313 10.96 18.39 3.29
N TYR A 314 10.02 19.29 3.01
CA TYR A 314 8.62 19.06 3.34
C TYR A 314 8.05 17.84 2.59
N ALA A 315 8.36 17.69 1.31
CA ALA A 315 8.01 16.48 0.53
C ALA A 315 8.57 15.20 1.18
N LYS A 316 9.80 15.25 1.69
CA LYS A 316 10.40 14.12 2.43
C LYS A 316 9.68 13.85 3.76
N TYR A 317 9.35 14.92 4.51
CA TYR A 317 8.59 14.78 5.75
C TYR A 317 7.25 14.07 5.53
N ILE A 318 6.42 14.56 4.60
CA ILE A 318 5.12 13.95 4.32
C ILE A 318 5.24 12.54 3.73
N SER A 319 6.31 12.25 3.00
CA SER A 319 6.57 10.90 2.47
C SER A 319 6.95 9.92 3.59
N ASP A 320 7.71 10.38 4.58
CA ASP A 320 8.12 9.55 5.70
C ASP A 320 6.95 9.11 6.58
N ILE A 321 5.81 9.80 6.53
CA ILE A 321 4.58 9.38 7.22
C ILE A 321 4.11 7.99 6.75
N GLN A 322 4.33 7.65 5.49
CA GLN A 322 4.03 6.31 4.94
C GLN A 322 5.26 5.41 4.95
N THR A 323 6.40 5.91 4.47
CA THR A 323 7.65 5.14 4.34
C THR A 323 8.13 4.55 5.66
N TYR A 324 8.03 5.31 6.78
CA TYR A 324 8.44 4.82 8.09
C TYR A 324 7.66 3.57 8.52
N SER A 325 6.33 3.60 8.38
CA SER A 325 5.47 2.48 8.76
C SER A 325 5.78 1.23 7.95
N LEU A 326 6.03 1.39 6.64
CA LEU A 326 6.39 0.28 5.75
C LEU A 326 7.76 -0.31 6.12
N LEU A 327 8.79 0.51 6.28
CA LEU A 327 10.12 0.06 6.66
C LEU A 327 10.12 -0.63 8.03
N ARG A 328 9.36 -0.08 8.99
CA ARG A 328 9.19 -0.71 10.30
C ARG A 328 8.52 -2.07 10.21
N GLN A 329 7.46 -2.20 9.39
CA GLN A 329 6.80 -3.49 9.19
C GLN A 329 7.76 -4.51 8.54
N ALA A 330 8.53 -4.10 7.53
CA ALA A 330 9.50 -4.98 6.88
C ALA A 330 10.56 -5.49 7.86
N VAL A 331 11.07 -4.62 8.73
CA VAL A 331 12.05 -4.99 9.78
C VAL A 331 11.43 -5.96 10.81
N LEU A 332 10.21 -5.68 11.28
CA LEU A 332 9.52 -6.56 12.21
C LEU A 332 9.21 -7.92 11.57
N GLN A 333 8.73 -7.95 10.34
CA GLN A 333 8.48 -9.19 9.60
C GLN A 333 9.76 -10.00 9.43
N CYS A 334 10.87 -9.37 9.04
CA CYS A 334 12.18 -10.00 8.88
C CYS A 334 12.71 -10.57 10.21
N GLY A 335 12.47 -9.88 11.33
CA GLY A 335 12.95 -10.33 12.65
C GLY A 335 12.19 -11.52 13.24
N ILE A 336 11.00 -11.82 12.71
CA ILE A 336 10.08 -12.83 13.26
C ILE A 336 9.87 -13.98 12.28
N SER A 337 9.66 -13.68 11.00
CA SER A 337 9.39 -14.67 9.96
C SER A 337 10.64 -15.45 9.58
N SER A 338 10.49 -16.76 9.37
CA SER A 338 11.52 -17.61 8.77
C SER A 338 11.64 -17.43 7.24
N SER A 339 10.65 -16.80 6.63
CA SER A 339 10.62 -16.54 5.18
C SER A 339 11.29 -15.21 4.83
N PRO A 340 11.89 -15.08 3.63
CA PRO A 340 12.62 -13.88 3.25
C PRO A 340 11.71 -12.67 3.04
N VAL A 341 12.22 -11.51 3.43
CA VAL A 341 11.63 -10.20 3.17
C VAL A 341 12.54 -9.45 2.21
N TYR A 342 12.05 -9.13 1.03
CA TYR A 342 12.76 -8.34 0.02
C TYR A 342 12.25 -6.91 0.03
N LEU A 343 13.16 -5.95 0.09
CA LEU A 343 12.79 -4.54 0.14
C LEU A 343 13.24 -3.84 -1.15
N TYR A 344 12.34 -3.04 -1.78
CA TYR A 344 12.73 -2.14 -2.85
C TYR A 344 12.46 -0.69 -2.51
N ARG A 345 13.23 0.18 -3.19
CA ARG A 345 13.04 1.63 -3.21
C ARG A 345 12.96 2.08 -4.65
N PHE A 346 11.81 2.54 -5.09
CA PHE A 346 11.63 3.03 -6.45
C PHE A 346 11.99 4.52 -6.53
N ALA A 347 12.96 4.86 -7.37
CA ALA A 347 13.47 6.22 -7.56
C ALA A 347 13.70 6.58 -9.04
N PHE A 348 13.27 5.72 -9.95
CA PHE A 348 13.33 5.96 -11.38
C PHE A 348 12.37 7.09 -11.77
N LYS A 349 12.85 8.01 -12.61
CA LYS A 349 12.03 9.07 -13.22
C LYS A 349 12.14 8.95 -14.72
N GLY A 350 11.05 8.53 -15.34
CA GLY A 350 10.93 8.41 -16.78
C GLY A 350 9.58 8.90 -17.28
N SER A 351 9.26 8.52 -18.52
CA SER A 351 8.04 8.97 -19.20
C SER A 351 6.76 8.34 -18.65
N PHE A 352 6.88 7.24 -17.87
CA PHE A 352 5.72 6.52 -17.32
C PHE A 352 5.39 6.86 -15.86
N ASN A 353 6.06 7.84 -15.24
CA ASN A 353 5.72 8.36 -13.90
C ASN A 353 4.44 9.19 -13.95
N ILE A 354 3.27 8.55 -13.92
CA ILE A 354 1.95 9.22 -13.99
C ILE A 354 1.68 10.03 -12.73
N GLY A 355 1.97 9.49 -11.57
CA GLY A 355 1.75 10.16 -10.29
C GLY A 355 2.52 11.48 -10.19
N TRP A 356 3.79 11.49 -10.58
CA TRP A 356 4.61 12.70 -10.67
C TRP A 356 4.00 13.74 -11.61
N ARG A 357 3.69 13.30 -12.84
CA ARG A 357 3.17 14.17 -13.90
C ARG A 357 1.86 14.85 -13.50
N ASN A 358 0.99 14.12 -12.80
CA ASN A 358 -0.30 14.62 -12.34
C ASN A 358 -0.21 15.49 -11.07
N SER A 359 0.87 15.40 -10.32
CA SER A 359 1.03 16.07 -9.03
C SER A 359 1.77 17.41 -9.14
N VAL A 360 2.97 17.38 -9.70
CA VAL A 360 3.89 18.53 -9.69
C VAL A 360 4.72 18.60 -10.98
N PRO A 361 4.09 18.75 -12.16
CA PRO A 361 4.77 18.63 -13.46
C PRO A 361 5.92 19.66 -13.63
N ASN A 362 5.81 20.82 -13.01
CA ASN A 362 6.75 21.94 -13.18
C ASN A 362 7.93 21.92 -12.20
N LEU A 363 8.00 20.95 -11.28
CA LEU A 363 9.15 20.83 -10.37
C LEU A 363 10.28 20.05 -11.05
N ASN A 364 11.43 20.73 -11.21
CA ASN A 364 12.65 20.10 -11.73
C ASN A 364 13.35 19.26 -10.64
N TRP A 365 12.63 18.30 -10.06
CA TRP A 365 13.19 17.35 -9.10
C TRP A 365 13.34 15.97 -9.74
N THR A 366 14.21 15.17 -9.15
CA THR A 366 14.35 13.75 -9.46
C THR A 366 13.67 12.93 -8.39
N GLY A 367 13.02 11.85 -8.77
CA GLY A 367 12.34 10.90 -7.89
C GLY A 367 11.03 10.39 -8.45
N ALA A 368 10.31 9.65 -7.64
CA ALA A 368 9.02 9.04 -7.96
C ALA A 368 8.05 9.21 -6.77
N THR A 369 6.78 9.34 -7.06
CA THR A 369 5.70 9.37 -6.06
C THR A 369 4.91 8.06 -6.10
N GLU A 370 4.08 7.82 -5.09
CA GLU A 370 3.22 6.64 -4.99
C GLU A 370 2.55 6.29 -6.33
N ASN A 371 2.58 5.01 -6.69
CA ASN A 371 2.08 4.42 -7.94
C ASN A 371 2.89 4.74 -9.21
N ASP A 372 4.02 5.44 -9.15
CA ASP A 372 4.85 5.68 -10.33
C ASP A 372 5.48 4.39 -10.89
N GLU A 373 5.71 3.37 -10.06
CA GLU A 373 6.23 2.07 -10.48
C GLU A 373 5.23 1.22 -11.27
N ILE A 374 3.93 1.47 -11.11
CA ILE A 374 2.89 0.62 -11.69
C ILE A 374 2.99 0.54 -13.21
N CYS A 375 3.20 1.69 -13.88
CA CYS A 375 3.26 1.71 -15.34
C CYS A 375 4.59 1.18 -15.92
N TYR A 376 5.52 0.77 -15.06
CA TYR A 376 6.71 0.00 -15.43
C TYR A 376 6.53 -1.50 -15.18
N LEU A 377 5.61 -1.90 -14.29
CA LEU A 377 5.27 -3.31 -14.03
C LEU A 377 4.10 -3.79 -14.90
N PHE A 378 3.19 -2.88 -15.24
CA PHE A 378 1.99 -3.16 -16.01
C PHE A 378 1.82 -2.12 -17.13
N ARG A 379 1.31 -2.54 -18.27
CA ARG A 379 1.04 -1.62 -19.38
C ARG A 379 -0.17 -0.75 -19.09
N CYS A 380 0.03 0.51 -18.74
CA CYS A 380 -1.06 1.44 -18.47
C CYS A 380 -1.76 1.91 -19.74
N LYS A 381 -3.08 1.74 -19.83
CA LYS A 381 -3.89 2.11 -21.00
C LYS A 381 -3.75 3.60 -21.39
N SER A 382 -3.66 4.49 -20.39
CA SER A 382 -3.50 5.94 -20.60
C SER A 382 -2.19 6.35 -21.26
N LEU A 383 -1.20 5.43 -21.32
CA LEU A 383 0.12 5.62 -21.89
C LEU A 383 0.42 4.68 -23.07
N TYR A 384 -0.60 4.07 -23.66
CA TYR A 384 -0.42 2.99 -24.64
C TYR A 384 0.49 3.40 -25.81
N SER A 385 0.28 4.59 -26.38
CA SER A 385 1.15 5.12 -27.44
C SER A 385 2.58 5.42 -26.97
N ALA A 386 2.73 5.87 -25.71
CA ALA A 386 4.05 6.21 -25.18
C ALA A 386 4.99 5.01 -25.05
N TYR A 387 4.47 3.79 -24.91
CA TYR A 387 5.33 2.57 -24.87
C TYR A 387 6.00 2.27 -26.21
N SER A 388 5.37 2.60 -27.35
CA SER A 388 5.98 2.49 -28.67
C SER A 388 7.20 3.41 -28.81
N ASP A 389 7.04 4.64 -28.31
CA ASP A 389 8.00 5.74 -28.43
C ASP A 389 9.01 5.76 -27.26
N ALA A 390 8.90 4.81 -26.32
CA ALA A 390 9.79 4.72 -25.17
C ALA A 390 11.25 4.56 -25.59
N GLN A 391 12.13 5.29 -24.90
CA GLN A 391 13.56 5.20 -25.12
C GLN A 391 14.08 3.79 -24.76
N SER A 392 15.19 3.40 -25.37
CA SER A 392 15.78 2.06 -25.15
C SER A 392 16.09 1.79 -23.68
N ASN A 393 16.57 2.78 -22.93
CA ASN A 393 16.84 2.65 -21.49
C ASN A 393 15.60 2.47 -20.64
N GLU A 394 14.43 3.01 -21.05
CA GLU A 394 13.16 2.77 -20.34
C GLU A 394 12.63 1.37 -20.64
N LYS A 395 12.73 0.91 -21.89
CA LYS A 395 12.37 -0.47 -22.28
C LYS A 395 13.23 -1.50 -21.54
N GLU A 396 14.53 -1.26 -21.48
CA GLU A 396 15.47 -2.09 -20.72
C GLU A 396 15.12 -2.11 -19.22
N PHE A 397 14.83 -0.93 -18.63
CA PHE A 397 14.43 -0.83 -17.24
C PHE A 397 13.13 -1.61 -16.96
N ILE A 398 12.11 -1.50 -17.83
CA ILE A 398 10.87 -2.27 -17.74
C ILE A 398 11.19 -3.77 -17.74
N GLY A 399 11.96 -4.27 -18.73
CA GLY A 399 12.32 -5.68 -18.80
C GLY A 399 12.98 -6.19 -17.52
N LYS A 400 13.98 -5.46 -17.02
CA LYS A 400 14.71 -5.85 -15.80
C LYS A 400 13.82 -5.91 -14.55
N ILE A 401 12.96 -4.91 -14.31
CA ILE A 401 12.11 -4.93 -13.11
C ILE A 401 10.99 -5.96 -13.21
N VAL A 402 10.41 -6.13 -14.40
CA VAL A 402 9.39 -7.17 -14.63
C VAL A 402 9.99 -8.55 -14.39
N GLU A 403 11.18 -8.83 -14.90
CA GLU A 403 11.89 -10.11 -14.69
C GLU A 403 12.13 -10.36 -13.19
N LEU A 404 12.58 -9.36 -12.40
CA LEU A 404 12.78 -9.50 -10.96
C LEU A 404 11.47 -9.86 -10.23
N PHE A 405 10.39 -9.18 -10.55
CA PHE A 405 9.10 -9.45 -9.91
C PHE A 405 8.50 -10.79 -10.38
N ALA A 406 8.65 -11.13 -11.66
CA ALA A 406 8.22 -12.42 -12.20
C ALA A 406 9.01 -13.59 -11.60
N ASN A 407 10.32 -13.45 -11.39
CA ASN A 407 11.14 -14.45 -10.70
C ASN A 407 10.63 -14.69 -9.26
N PHE A 408 10.25 -13.62 -8.55
CA PHE A 408 9.65 -13.77 -7.22
C PHE A 408 8.32 -14.53 -7.30
N VAL A 409 7.45 -14.23 -8.24
CA VAL A 409 6.18 -14.95 -8.42
C VAL A 409 6.42 -16.43 -8.76
N LYS A 410 7.45 -16.72 -9.55
CA LYS A 410 7.82 -18.08 -9.94
C LYS A 410 8.40 -18.90 -8.78
N ASN A 411 9.23 -18.30 -7.94
CA ASN A 411 10.15 -19.03 -7.04
C ASN A 411 10.20 -18.48 -5.59
N GLY A 412 9.50 -17.40 -5.28
CA GLY A 412 9.62 -16.71 -3.98
C GLY A 412 10.95 -15.96 -3.78
N ASN A 413 11.75 -15.84 -4.86
CA ASN A 413 13.05 -15.17 -4.88
C ASN A 413 13.17 -14.31 -6.15
N PRO A 414 13.39 -12.97 -6.04
CA PRO A 414 13.50 -12.11 -7.21
C PRO A 414 14.82 -12.30 -7.98
N SER A 415 15.86 -12.86 -7.34
CA SER A 415 17.14 -13.16 -8.00
C SER A 415 17.05 -14.51 -8.71
N ARG A 416 17.64 -14.61 -9.88
CA ARG A 416 17.71 -15.86 -10.66
C ARG A 416 19.08 -16.50 -10.49
N ASP A 417 19.12 -17.83 -10.45
CA ASP A 417 20.39 -18.56 -10.38
C ASP A 417 21.09 -18.68 -11.73
N LYS A 418 20.39 -18.58 -12.86
CA LYS A 418 20.98 -18.63 -14.23
C LYS A 418 20.03 -18.08 -15.30
N GLY A 419 20.60 -17.27 -16.21
CA GLY A 419 20.18 -17.02 -17.60
C GLY A 419 18.84 -16.29 -17.82
N GLY A 420 18.93 -15.14 -18.34
CA GLY A 420 17.91 -14.23 -18.82
C GLY A 420 18.61 -12.92 -19.17
N TYR A 421 18.03 -11.87 -19.54
CA TYR A 421 18.65 -10.57 -19.81
C TYR A 421 19.79 -10.23 -18.84
N GLU A 422 20.63 -9.25 -19.11
CA GLU A 422 21.86 -8.78 -18.38
C GLU A 422 21.77 -8.66 -16.83
N LEU A 423 20.88 -9.45 -16.18
CA LEU A 423 20.76 -9.56 -14.72
C LEU A 423 21.77 -10.57 -14.12
N ASP A 424 22.65 -11.15 -14.92
CA ASP A 424 23.54 -12.27 -14.52
C ASP A 424 24.37 -12.03 -13.26
N ASN A 425 24.50 -10.77 -12.83
CA ASN A 425 25.21 -10.38 -11.60
C ASN A 425 24.35 -9.57 -10.63
N LEU A 426 23.06 -9.32 -10.92
CA LEU A 426 22.20 -8.56 -10.04
C LEU A 426 21.58 -9.45 -8.97
N LYS A 427 22.06 -9.31 -7.76
CA LYS A 427 21.53 -10.04 -6.62
C LYS A 427 20.64 -9.13 -5.76
N TRP A 428 19.38 -9.49 -5.62
CA TRP A 428 18.48 -8.86 -4.66
C TRP A 428 18.50 -9.64 -3.35
N ASP A 429 19.37 -9.20 -2.43
CA ASP A 429 19.48 -9.84 -1.12
C ASP A 429 18.25 -9.57 -0.25
N PRO A 430 17.74 -10.57 0.48
CA PRO A 430 16.69 -10.34 1.47
C PRO A 430 17.21 -9.48 2.62
N LEU A 431 16.29 -8.81 3.30
CA LEU A 431 16.58 -8.06 4.52
C LEU A 431 17.15 -8.99 5.60
N LYS A 432 18.23 -8.58 6.27
CA LYS A 432 18.93 -9.41 7.27
C LYS A 432 18.99 -8.80 8.66
N SER A 433 18.91 -7.49 8.76
CA SER A 433 19.15 -6.76 10.00
C SER A 433 18.36 -5.45 10.02
N ASP A 434 17.97 -5.04 11.22
CA ASP A 434 17.38 -3.74 11.51
C ASP A 434 18.40 -2.61 11.60
N THR A 435 19.70 -2.95 11.79
CA THR A 435 20.77 -1.97 11.97
C THR A 435 21.30 -1.39 10.67
N ASN A 436 21.13 -2.10 9.55
CA ASN A 436 21.54 -1.66 8.21
C ASN A 436 20.47 -2.09 7.19
N ILE A 437 19.44 -1.28 7.06
CA ILE A 437 18.34 -1.57 6.15
C ILE A 437 18.81 -1.40 4.71
N ARG A 438 18.87 -2.50 3.96
CA ARG A 438 19.23 -2.51 2.55
C ARG A 438 18.01 -2.79 1.67
N ALA A 439 17.94 -2.08 0.55
CA ALA A 439 16.89 -2.24 -0.44
C ALA A 439 17.47 -2.32 -1.85
N MET A 440 16.79 -3.01 -2.75
CA MET A 440 17.02 -2.91 -4.18
C MET A 440 16.57 -1.52 -4.64
N ASN A 441 17.50 -0.68 -5.06
CA ASN A 441 17.20 0.64 -5.58
C ASN A 441 16.81 0.54 -7.05
N LEU A 442 15.52 0.64 -7.32
CA LEU A 442 14.96 0.66 -8.67
C LEU A 442 15.07 2.08 -9.22
N ALA A 443 16.21 2.37 -9.83
CA ALA A 443 16.58 3.64 -10.42
C ALA A 443 17.25 3.38 -11.78
N ARG A 444 17.90 4.38 -12.37
CA ARG A 444 18.63 4.22 -13.65
C ARG A 444 19.62 3.05 -13.61
N GLU A 445 20.24 2.83 -12.45
CA GLU A 445 21.07 1.68 -12.15
C GLU A 445 20.39 0.88 -11.04
N LEU A 446 20.13 -0.40 -11.31
CA LEU A 446 19.59 -1.35 -10.34
C LEU A 446 20.72 -1.86 -9.44
N LYS A 447 20.64 -1.59 -8.15
CA LYS A 447 21.64 -2.07 -7.17
C LYS A 447 21.12 -2.10 -5.74
N MET A 448 21.67 -2.98 -4.94
CA MET A 448 21.45 -2.99 -3.50
C MET A 448 22.11 -1.77 -2.84
N VAL A 449 21.32 -0.98 -2.11
CA VAL A 449 21.80 0.19 -1.37
C VAL A 449 21.37 0.12 0.09
N THR A 450 22.12 0.73 0.98
CA THR A 450 21.60 1.13 2.30
C THR A 450 20.57 2.22 2.05
N VAL A 451 19.37 2.10 2.63
CA VAL A 451 18.29 3.04 2.36
C VAL A 451 18.71 4.48 2.72
N PRO A 452 18.66 5.43 1.77
CA PRO A 452 19.07 6.81 2.03
C PRO A 452 18.19 7.51 3.08
N GLU A 453 17.05 6.93 3.37
CA GLU A 453 16.07 7.38 4.36
C GLU A 453 16.47 7.01 5.81
N GLU A 454 17.47 6.18 6.02
CA GLU A 454 17.83 5.59 7.33
C GLU A 454 17.96 6.64 8.45
N LYS A 455 18.63 7.78 8.18
CA LYS A 455 18.76 8.85 9.16
C LYS A 455 17.40 9.41 9.62
N ARG A 456 16.43 9.50 8.69
CA ARG A 456 15.07 9.95 8.97
C ARG A 456 14.28 8.89 9.75
N MET A 457 14.50 7.61 9.42
CA MET A 457 13.87 6.49 10.14
C MET A 457 14.35 6.42 11.59
N ARG A 458 15.65 6.58 11.82
CA ARG A 458 16.24 6.67 13.19
C ARG A 458 15.71 7.87 13.99
N PHE A 459 15.43 8.99 13.33
CA PHE A 459 14.77 10.13 13.97
C PHE A 459 13.37 9.75 14.47
N TRP A 460 12.56 9.09 13.62
CA TRP A 460 11.22 8.64 13.99
C TRP A 460 11.25 7.55 15.06
N ASP A 461 12.20 6.63 15.03
CA ASP A 461 12.37 5.61 16.08
C ASP A 461 12.68 6.23 17.44
N ARG A 462 13.54 7.23 17.48
CA ARG A 462 13.85 7.96 18.71
C ARG A 462 12.59 8.67 19.24
N LEU A 463 11.88 9.40 18.37
CA LEU A 463 10.69 10.14 18.75
C LEU A 463 9.57 9.20 19.24
N ARG A 464 9.40 8.05 18.59
CA ARG A 464 8.46 7.02 19.02
C ARG A 464 8.79 6.48 20.41
N LYS A 465 10.06 6.19 20.69
CA LYS A 465 10.49 5.75 22.01
C LYS A 465 10.20 6.81 23.07
N GLU A 466 10.52 8.08 22.81
CA GLU A 466 10.25 9.20 23.71
C GLU A 466 8.76 9.30 24.05
N ILE A 467 7.89 9.26 23.03
CA ILE A 467 6.43 9.37 23.20
C ILE A 467 5.86 8.16 23.98
N ASN A 468 6.38 6.94 23.73
CA ASN A 468 5.89 5.73 24.41
C ASN A 468 6.39 5.60 25.85
N VAL A 469 7.60 6.06 26.18
CA VAL A 469 8.11 6.08 27.58
C VAL A 469 7.27 7.01 28.44
N ALA A 470 6.80 8.13 27.90
CA ALA A 470 5.90 9.04 28.61
C ALA A 470 4.54 8.40 29.00
N ASN A 471 4.14 7.30 28.34
CA ASN A 471 2.95 6.51 28.68
C ASN A 471 3.16 5.60 29.89
N ASN A 472 4.36 5.04 30.06
CA ASN A 472 4.65 4.08 31.14
C ASN A 472 4.98 4.78 32.48
N SER A 473 5.07 6.10 32.47
CA SER A 473 5.41 6.91 33.65
C SER A 473 4.20 7.68 34.23
N LYS A 474 3.02 7.43 33.71
CA LYS A 474 1.74 7.90 34.24
C LYS A 474 0.92 6.72 34.74
#